data_bc31afb1d5ca37676b41ec9d516194be
#
_entry.id   bc31afb1d5ca37676b41ec9d516194be
#
_cell.length_a   1.000
_cell.length_b   1.000
_cell.length_c   1.000
_cell.angle_alpha   90.00
_cell.angle_beta   90.00
_cell.angle_gamma   90.00
#
_symmetry.space_group_name_H-M   'P 1'
#
loop_
_entity.id
_entity.type
_entity.pdbx_description
1 polymer ?
#
loop_
_entity_poly.entity_id
_entity_poly.type
_entity_poly.pdbx_seq_one_letter_code
_entity_poly.pdbx_strand_id
1 'polypeptide(L)'
;LEELKEADVKIINIDTEVKDTDYIDAFIGSDNKAAGQLCGEDLIQQSPDGGKIVILEGLTQNSIVERITGFEEAIAGKGFEIVGRADVSGDLNEAREAANKIFAENKDVTAVMCGNDQIALGALVAARTAGLTDVKIYGVDGSPDLKKELQKTDSLIRGTSAQSPIKLGKESAKIGFAIL
;
A
#
# COMPACT_ATOMS: atom_id res chain seq x y z
N LEU A 1 1.66 -8.42 24.82
CA LEU A 1 2.68 -9.42 24.42
C LEU A 1 3.50 -9.90 25.61
N GLU A 2 3.90 -9.01 26.52
CA GLU A 2 4.73 -9.31 27.70
C GLU A 2 4.15 -10.46 28.55
N GLU A 3 2.88 -10.39 28.95
CA GLU A 3 2.21 -11.43 29.73
C GLU A 3 2.23 -12.81 29.05
N LEU A 4 2.15 -12.85 27.72
CA LEU A 4 2.24 -14.09 26.96
C LEU A 4 3.67 -14.65 26.98
N LYS A 5 4.67 -13.78 26.87
CA LYS A 5 6.09 -14.15 26.95
C LYS A 5 6.45 -14.68 28.34
N GLU A 6 5.96 -14.04 29.39
CA GLU A 6 6.15 -14.49 30.78
C GLU A 6 5.50 -15.87 31.05
N ALA A 7 4.42 -16.15 30.35
CA ALA A 7 3.73 -17.44 30.39
C ALA A 7 4.34 -18.52 29.47
N ASP A 8 5.54 -18.27 28.90
CA ASP A 8 6.21 -19.13 27.90
C ASP A 8 5.36 -19.51 26.68
N VAL A 9 4.43 -18.63 26.31
CA VAL A 9 3.62 -18.80 25.10
C VAL A 9 4.41 -18.38 23.88
N LYS A 10 4.51 -19.24 22.87
CA LYS A 10 5.18 -18.93 21.60
C LYS A 10 4.34 -17.97 20.76
N ILE A 11 4.95 -16.87 20.34
CA ILE A 11 4.26 -15.77 19.65
C ILE A 11 4.79 -15.66 18.22
N ILE A 12 3.88 -15.85 17.25
CA ILE A 12 4.17 -15.64 15.83
C ILE A 12 3.38 -14.42 15.36
N ASN A 13 4.10 -13.40 14.95
CA ASN A 13 3.50 -12.22 14.33
C ASN A 13 3.35 -12.45 12.82
N ILE A 14 2.18 -12.15 12.27
CA ILE A 14 1.86 -12.39 10.86
C ILE A 14 1.41 -11.09 10.20
N ASP A 15 1.80 -10.87 8.94
CA ASP A 15 1.37 -9.79 8.05
C ASP A 15 2.05 -8.45 8.33
N THR A 16 1.60 -7.69 9.31
CA THR A 16 2.22 -6.41 9.70
C THR A 16 3.07 -6.60 10.95
N GLU A 17 4.34 -6.26 10.86
CA GLU A 17 5.27 -6.40 11.96
C GLU A 17 4.90 -5.46 13.12
N VAL A 18 4.86 -6.02 14.34
CA VAL A 18 4.65 -5.24 15.56
C VAL A 18 5.86 -4.37 15.86
N LYS A 19 5.68 -3.24 16.56
CA LYS A 19 6.77 -2.32 16.87
C LYS A 19 7.79 -2.91 17.86
N ASP A 20 7.30 -3.70 18.81
CA ASP A 20 8.14 -4.33 19.82
C ASP A 20 8.36 -5.80 19.47
N THR A 21 9.47 -6.06 18.79
CA THR A 21 9.82 -7.37 18.27
C THR A 21 10.48 -8.28 19.32
N ASP A 22 10.84 -7.77 20.51
CA ASP A 22 11.49 -8.55 21.58
C ASP A 22 10.56 -9.60 22.17
N TYR A 23 9.26 -9.44 22.00
CA TYR A 23 8.23 -10.36 22.51
C TYR A 23 7.81 -11.45 21.53
N ILE A 24 8.25 -11.39 20.25
CA ILE A 24 7.85 -12.38 19.24
C ILE A 24 8.95 -13.42 19.00
N ASP A 25 8.55 -14.67 18.78
CA ASP A 25 9.46 -15.75 18.43
C ASP A 25 9.70 -15.86 16.92
N ALA A 26 8.76 -15.37 16.09
CA ALA A 26 8.89 -15.28 14.64
C ALA A 26 8.00 -14.20 14.05
N PHE A 27 8.43 -13.65 12.91
CA PHE A 27 7.62 -12.79 12.05
C PHE A 27 7.53 -13.41 10.64
N ILE A 28 6.32 -13.41 10.08
CA ILE A 28 6.06 -13.85 8.70
C ILE A 28 5.23 -12.79 8.00
N GLY A 29 5.84 -12.08 7.06
CA GLY A 29 5.21 -11.02 6.27
C GLY A 29 5.55 -11.10 4.79
N SER A 30 4.97 -10.19 4.02
CA SER A 30 5.38 -9.92 2.65
C SER A 30 6.54 -8.94 2.64
N ASP A 31 7.32 -8.94 1.56
CA ASP A 31 8.31 -7.89 1.31
C ASP A 31 7.57 -6.60 0.89
N ASN A 32 7.17 -5.82 1.88
CA ASN A 32 6.38 -4.60 1.68
C ASN A 32 7.17 -3.54 0.91
N LYS A 33 8.46 -3.43 1.16
CA LYS A 33 9.32 -2.47 0.45
C LYS A 33 9.40 -2.81 -1.03
N ALA A 34 9.65 -4.08 -1.37
CA ALA A 34 9.64 -4.55 -2.76
C ALA A 34 8.26 -4.37 -3.41
N ALA A 35 7.17 -4.56 -2.67
CA ALA A 35 5.81 -4.32 -3.19
C ALA A 35 5.62 -2.85 -3.62
N GLY A 36 6.11 -1.90 -2.85
CA GLY A 36 6.09 -0.48 -3.20
C GLY A 36 7.00 -0.17 -4.39
N GLN A 37 8.22 -0.73 -4.42
CA GLN A 37 9.15 -0.57 -5.53
C GLN A 37 8.55 -1.00 -6.87
N LEU A 38 7.86 -2.14 -6.92
CA LEU A 38 7.18 -2.62 -8.13
C LEU A 38 6.15 -1.62 -8.66
N CYS A 39 5.39 -0.95 -7.78
CA CYS A 39 4.46 0.10 -8.18
C CYS A 39 5.19 1.31 -8.77
N GLY A 40 6.31 1.71 -8.17
CA GLY A 40 7.15 2.81 -8.67
C GLY A 40 7.81 2.49 -10.01
N GLU A 41 8.31 1.29 -10.19
CA GLU A 41 8.91 0.81 -11.44
C GLU A 41 7.90 0.80 -12.59
N ASP A 42 6.67 0.31 -12.34
CA ASP A 42 5.60 0.36 -13.34
C ASP A 42 5.22 1.81 -13.67
N LEU A 43 5.10 2.68 -12.66
CA LEU A 43 4.82 4.10 -12.90
C LEU A 43 5.87 4.77 -13.78
N ILE A 44 7.17 4.49 -13.57
CA ILE A 44 8.25 5.03 -14.41
C ILE A 44 8.10 4.56 -15.87
N GLN A 45 7.72 3.30 -16.09
CA GLN A 45 7.47 2.79 -17.44
C GLN A 45 6.26 3.44 -18.09
N GLN A 46 5.20 3.71 -17.33
CA GLN A 46 3.96 4.34 -17.79
C GLN A 46 4.10 5.87 -17.98
N SER A 47 5.05 6.50 -17.32
CA SER A 47 5.27 7.94 -17.29
C SER A 47 6.76 8.28 -17.26
N PRO A 48 7.50 8.02 -18.35
CA PRO A 48 8.95 8.18 -18.37
C PRO A 48 9.43 9.63 -18.20
N ASP A 49 8.55 10.59 -18.48
CA ASP A 49 8.83 12.03 -18.30
C ASP A 49 8.55 12.54 -16.88
N GLY A 50 8.15 11.65 -15.98
CA GLY A 50 7.78 12.02 -14.60
C GLY A 50 6.33 12.51 -14.48
N GLY A 51 6.07 13.32 -13.43
CA GLY A 51 4.74 13.87 -13.18
C GLY A 51 4.47 14.24 -11.73
N LYS A 52 3.24 14.63 -11.44
CA LYS A 52 2.79 15.02 -10.10
C LYS A 52 2.10 13.86 -9.40
N ILE A 53 2.58 13.56 -8.20
CA ILE A 53 2.12 12.40 -7.42
C ILE A 53 1.43 12.82 -6.14
N VAL A 54 0.40 12.10 -5.79
CA VAL A 54 -0.21 12.10 -4.46
C VAL A 54 0.11 10.79 -3.75
N ILE A 55 0.44 10.86 -2.46
CA ILE A 55 0.66 9.72 -1.59
C ILE A 55 -0.45 9.66 -0.53
N LEU A 56 -1.13 8.52 -0.45
CA LEU A 56 -2.10 8.22 0.59
C LEU A 56 -1.57 7.04 1.41
N GLU A 57 -1.23 7.31 2.66
CA GLU A 57 -0.47 6.40 3.51
C GLU A 57 -1.18 6.06 4.83
N GLY A 58 -0.55 5.22 5.66
CA GLY A 58 -1.01 4.86 7.00
C GLY A 58 0.19 4.77 7.93
N LEU A 59 0.53 5.86 8.59
CA LEU A 59 1.76 6.01 9.37
C LEU A 59 1.84 5.10 10.62
N THR A 60 0.70 4.59 11.08
CA THR A 60 0.64 3.67 12.22
C THR A 60 0.89 2.21 11.84
N GLN A 61 0.87 1.89 10.54
CA GLN A 61 1.04 0.54 10.00
C GLN A 61 2.40 0.40 9.32
N ASN A 62 3.32 -0.35 9.94
CA ASN A 62 4.68 -0.51 9.44
C ASN A 62 4.72 -1.03 7.98
N SER A 63 3.85 -1.97 7.64
CA SER A 63 3.72 -2.49 6.27
C SER A 63 3.41 -1.39 5.24
N ILE A 64 2.53 -0.43 5.56
CA ILE A 64 2.23 0.69 4.67
C ILE A 64 3.42 1.64 4.57
N VAL A 65 4.07 1.96 5.69
CA VAL A 65 5.27 2.81 5.70
C VAL A 65 6.35 2.23 4.79
N GLU A 66 6.62 0.93 4.88
CA GLU A 66 7.60 0.25 4.02
C GLU A 66 7.22 0.30 2.53
N ARG A 67 5.93 0.10 2.19
CA ARG A 67 5.43 0.19 0.81
C ARG A 67 5.65 1.59 0.22
N ILE A 68 5.32 2.62 0.98
CA ILE A 68 5.53 4.01 0.55
C ILE A 68 7.03 4.30 0.41
N THR A 69 7.86 3.88 1.36
CA THR A 69 9.31 4.02 1.28
C THR A 69 9.88 3.38 0.01
N GLY A 70 9.48 2.14 -0.29
CA GLY A 70 9.93 1.44 -1.49
C GLY A 70 9.51 2.14 -2.79
N PHE A 71 8.29 2.66 -2.83
CA PHE A 71 7.80 3.45 -3.96
C PHE A 71 8.61 4.74 -4.15
N GLU A 72 8.81 5.52 -3.07
CA GLU A 72 9.56 6.78 -3.13
C GLU A 72 11.02 6.57 -3.56
N GLU A 73 11.68 5.51 -3.06
CA GLU A 73 13.03 5.16 -3.49
C GLU A 73 13.08 4.82 -4.99
N ALA A 74 12.09 4.09 -5.52
CA ALA A 74 12.04 3.74 -6.93
C ALA A 74 11.91 4.98 -7.84
N ILE A 75 11.06 5.94 -7.48
CA ILE A 75 10.81 7.14 -8.29
C ILE A 75 11.82 8.27 -8.06
N ALA A 76 12.72 8.13 -7.09
CA ALA A 76 13.69 9.16 -6.75
C ALA A 76 14.56 9.57 -7.96
N GLY A 77 14.60 10.86 -8.26
CA GLY A 77 15.37 11.40 -9.39
C GLY A 77 14.79 11.07 -10.79
N LYS A 78 13.55 10.56 -10.87
CA LYS A 78 12.88 10.18 -12.13
C LYS A 78 11.89 11.23 -12.65
N GLY A 79 11.98 12.48 -12.19
CA GLY A 79 11.11 13.58 -12.67
C GLY A 79 9.74 13.65 -12.01
N PHE A 80 9.53 12.91 -10.92
CA PHE A 80 8.28 12.95 -10.17
C PHE A 80 8.35 13.94 -9.01
N GLU A 81 7.25 14.67 -8.81
CA GLU A 81 7.05 15.63 -7.71
C GLU A 81 5.88 15.19 -6.83
N ILE A 82 6.09 15.06 -5.53
CA ILE A 82 5.00 14.77 -4.59
C ILE A 82 4.31 16.08 -4.23
N VAL A 83 3.09 16.27 -4.76
CA VAL A 83 2.29 17.50 -4.59
C VAL A 83 1.24 17.39 -3.49
N GLY A 84 1.01 16.20 -2.95
CA GLY A 84 0.09 15.98 -1.85
C GLY A 84 0.38 14.69 -1.10
N ARG A 85 0.15 14.71 0.20
CA ARG A 85 0.31 13.55 1.08
C ARG A 85 -0.73 13.58 2.19
N ALA A 86 -1.31 12.43 2.54
CA ALA A 86 -2.21 12.30 3.67
C ALA A 86 -2.08 10.94 4.35
N ASP A 87 -2.11 10.94 5.69
CA ASP A 87 -2.31 9.75 6.51
C ASP A 87 -3.82 9.48 6.59
N VAL A 88 -4.22 8.29 6.16
CA VAL A 88 -5.62 7.88 6.05
C VAL A 88 -5.87 6.53 6.75
N SER A 89 -5.02 6.16 7.68
CA SER A 89 -5.15 4.99 8.57
C SER A 89 -5.50 3.66 7.87
N GLY A 90 -5.29 3.57 6.55
CA GLY A 90 -5.67 2.39 5.76
C GLY A 90 -7.15 2.31 5.37
N ASP A 91 -7.97 3.33 5.68
CA ASP A 91 -9.43 3.34 5.48
C ASP A 91 -9.84 3.97 4.14
N LEU A 92 -10.85 3.36 3.49
CA LEU A 92 -11.37 3.81 2.20
C LEU A 92 -12.03 5.19 2.28
N ASN A 93 -12.82 5.47 3.32
CA ASN A 93 -13.57 6.72 3.42
C ASN A 93 -12.63 7.88 3.75
N GLU A 94 -11.68 7.67 4.67
CA GLU A 94 -10.65 8.67 4.98
C GLU A 94 -9.81 8.97 3.72
N ALA A 95 -9.44 7.95 2.96
CA ALA A 95 -8.72 8.10 1.69
C ALA A 95 -9.52 8.93 0.67
N ARG A 96 -10.82 8.64 0.50
CA ARG A 96 -11.70 9.41 -0.38
C ARG A 96 -11.79 10.87 0.03
N GLU A 97 -11.96 11.15 1.31
CA GLU A 97 -12.07 12.53 1.82
C GLU A 97 -10.77 13.31 1.66
N ALA A 98 -9.64 12.70 1.99
CA ALA A 98 -8.32 13.31 1.81
C ALA A 98 -8.01 13.56 0.34
N ALA A 99 -8.24 12.56 -0.52
CA ALA A 99 -8.02 12.69 -1.96
C ALA A 99 -8.90 13.77 -2.59
N ASN A 100 -10.17 13.89 -2.20
CA ASN A 100 -11.05 14.97 -2.68
C ASN A 100 -10.47 16.36 -2.40
N LYS A 101 -9.92 16.58 -1.20
CA LYS A 101 -9.28 17.85 -0.82
C LYS A 101 -8.04 18.12 -1.67
N ILE A 102 -7.16 17.11 -1.81
CA ILE A 102 -5.92 17.24 -2.57
C ILE A 102 -6.21 17.49 -4.05
N PHE A 103 -7.16 16.76 -4.66
CA PHE A 103 -7.52 16.92 -6.07
C PHE A 103 -8.27 18.23 -6.38
N ALA A 104 -8.90 18.85 -5.37
CA ALA A 104 -9.48 20.19 -5.55
C ALA A 104 -8.40 21.24 -5.84
N GLU A 105 -7.23 21.11 -5.21
CA GLU A 105 -6.11 22.04 -5.32
C GLU A 105 -5.12 21.64 -6.43
N ASN A 106 -5.06 20.34 -6.80
CA ASN A 106 -4.10 19.78 -7.75
C ASN A 106 -4.82 19.04 -8.88
N LYS A 107 -5.27 19.77 -9.90
CA LYS A 107 -6.02 19.19 -11.04
C LYS A 107 -5.14 18.45 -12.05
N ASP A 108 -3.85 18.62 -11.99
CA ASP A 108 -2.85 18.07 -12.90
C ASP A 108 -2.06 16.89 -12.28
N VAL A 109 -2.64 16.26 -11.26
CA VAL A 109 -2.09 15.02 -10.67
C VAL A 109 -2.07 13.91 -11.72
N THR A 110 -0.93 13.26 -11.87
CA THR A 110 -0.70 12.20 -12.86
C THR A 110 -0.71 10.81 -12.25
N ALA A 111 -0.39 10.69 -10.95
CA ALA A 111 -0.45 9.40 -10.26
C ALA A 111 -0.80 9.53 -8.77
N VAL A 112 -1.31 8.44 -8.21
CA VAL A 112 -1.56 8.29 -6.76
C VAL A 112 -0.98 6.96 -6.32
N MET A 113 -0.07 6.99 -5.34
CA MET A 113 0.36 5.81 -4.62
C MET A 113 -0.44 5.66 -3.34
N CYS A 114 -1.05 4.49 -3.18
CA CYS A 114 -1.88 4.14 -2.04
C CYS A 114 -1.25 2.99 -1.27
N GLY A 115 -1.18 3.12 0.05
CA GLY A 115 -0.54 2.14 0.93
C GLY A 115 -1.20 0.76 0.92
N ASN A 116 -2.50 0.69 0.53
CA ASN A 116 -3.22 -0.56 0.32
C ASN A 116 -4.37 -0.39 -0.70
N ASP A 117 -5.06 -1.48 -1.03
CA ASP A 117 -6.15 -1.49 -2.02
C ASP A 117 -7.41 -0.75 -1.55
N GLN A 118 -7.70 -0.70 -0.24
CA GLN A 118 -8.84 0.06 0.30
C GLN A 118 -8.62 1.56 0.11
N ILE A 119 -7.42 2.03 0.38
CA ILE A 119 -7.01 3.42 0.09
C ILE A 119 -7.14 3.71 -1.42
N ALA A 120 -6.69 2.78 -2.28
CA ALA A 120 -6.76 2.95 -3.73
C ALA A 120 -8.21 3.03 -4.25
N LEU A 121 -9.13 2.25 -3.69
CA LEU A 121 -10.56 2.36 -4.01
C LEU A 121 -11.15 3.69 -3.56
N GLY A 122 -10.75 4.21 -2.41
CA GLY A 122 -11.13 5.56 -1.96
C GLY A 122 -10.62 6.66 -2.88
N ALA A 123 -9.35 6.59 -3.26
CA ALA A 123 -8.73 7.51 -4.23
C ALA A 123 -9.41 7.47 -5.60
N LEU A 124 -9.80 6.28 -6.07
CA LEU A 124 -10.53 6.09 -7.34
C LEU A 124 -11.87 6.82 -7.33
N VAL A 125 -12.64 6.69 -6.24
CA VAL A 125 -13.93 7.40 -6.11
C VAL A 125 -13.71 8.91 -6.14
N ALA A 126 -12.71 9.40 -5.42
CA ALA A 126 -12.38 10.83 -5.41
C ALA A 126 -11.91 11.34 -6.78
N ALA A 127 -11.06 10.59 -7.48
CA ALA A 127 -10.58 10.96 -8.82
C ALA A 127 -11.73 11.09 -9.82
N ARG A 128 -12.64 10.12 -9.83
CA ARG A 128 -13.85 10.17 -10.66
C ARG A 128 -14.73 11.36 -10.31
N THR A 129 -14.93 11.65 -9.03
CA THR A 129 -15.71 12.81 -8.57
C THR A 129 -15.06 14.12 -8.99
N ALA A 130 -13.73 14.18 -8.97
CA ALA A 130 -12.96 15.36 -9.40
C ALA A 130 -12.87 15.51 -10.93
N GLY A 131 -13.38 14.53 -11.71
CA GLY A 131 -13.32 14.51 -13.17
C GLY A 131 -11.93 14.23 -13.74
N LEU A 132 -11.04 13.61 -12.96
CA LEU A 132 -9.72 13.19 -13.42
C LEU A 132 -9.87 11.95 -14.32
N THR A 133 -9.34 11.99 -15.54
CA THR A 133 -9.51 10.92 -16.55
C THR A 133 -8.21 10.21 -16.91
N ASP A 134 -7.06 10.75 -16.51
CA ASP A 134 -5.74 10.21 -16.86
C ASP A 134 -4.81 10.05 -15.65
N VAL A 135 -5.35 9.95 -14.45
CA VAL A 135 -4.58 9.67 -13.24
C VAL A 135 -4.34 8.17 -13.09
N LYS A 136 -3.13 7.78 -12.74
CA LYS A 136 -2.73 6.39 -12.53
C LYS A 136 -2.75 6.07 -11.03
N ILE A 137 -3.59 5.15 -10.61
CA ILE A 137 -3.75 4.80 -9.20
C ILE A 137 -3.16 3.41 -8.94
N TYR A 138 -2.29 3.32 -7.93
CA TYR A 138 -1.64 2.09 -7.50
C TYR A 138 -2.05 1.72 -6.08
N GLY A 139 -2.25 0.42 -5.85
CA GLY A 139 -2.52 -0.17 -4.56
C GLY A 139 -1.53 -1.30 -4.22
N VAL A 140 -1.73 -1.90 -3.07
CA VAL A 140 -1.05 -3.12 -2.63
C VAL A 140 -2.08 -3.99 -1.92
N ASP A 141 -2.04 -5.26 -2.10
CA ASP A 141 -2.70 -6.44 -1.51
C ASP A 141 -3.21 -7.40 -2.58
N GLY A 142 -3.66 -6.92 -3.75
CA GLY A 142 -4.28 -7.75 -4.78
C GLY A 142 -5.68 -8.20 -4.40
N SER A 143 -6.47 -7.32 -3.79
CA SER A 143 -7.83 -7.63 -3.35
C SER A 143 -8.77 -7.95 -4.54
N PRO A 144 -9.82 -8.76 -4.31
CA PRO A 144 -10.78 -9.09 -5.37
C PRO A 144 -11.46 -7.86 -5.98
N ASP A 145 -11.75 -6.85 -5.17
CA ASP A 145 -12.47 -5.66 -5.63
C ASP A 145 -11.57 -4.76 -6.48
N LEU A 146 -10.30 -4.56 -6.09
CA LEU A 146 -9.37 -3.81 -6.92
C LEU A 146 -9.04 -4.55 -8.22
N LYS A 147 -8.90 -5.88 -8.18
CA LYS A 147 -8.71 -6.71 -9.39
C LYS A 147 -9.88 -6.60 -10.37
N LYS A 148 -11.12 -6.56 -9.89
CA LYS A 148 -12.30 -6.31 -10.73
C LYS A 148 -12.26 -4.93 -11.37
N GLU A 149 -11.83 -3.92 -10.60
CA GLU A 149 -11.69 -2.56 -11.11
C GLU A 149 -10.59 -2.48 -12.17
N LEU A 150 -9.44 -3.10 -11.93
CA LEU A 150 -8.31 -3.14 -12.87
C LEU A 150 -8.68 -3.74 -14.24
N GLN A 151 -9.67 -4.64 -14.30
CA GLN A 151 -10.13 -5.28 -15.54
C GLN A 151 -11.02 -4.39 -16.42
N LYS A 152 -11.50 -3.25 -15.90
CA LYS A 152 -12.35 -2.33 -16.69
C LYS A 152 -11.49 -1.53 -17.66
N THR A 153 -12.03 -1.30 -18.85
CA THR A 153 -11.33 -0.56 -19.91
C THR A 153 -11.12 0.92 -19.59
N ASP A 154 -11.98 1.49 -18.77
CA ASP A 154 -11.95 2.88 -18.30
C ASP A 154 -11.40 3.04 -16.88
N SER A 155 -10.71 2.02 -16.38
CA SER A 155 -10.14 2.05 -15.03
C SER A 155 -9.01 3.06 -14.91
N LEU A 156 -9.00 3.80 -13.81
CA LEU A 156 -7.85 4.62 -13.40
C LEU A 156 -6.86 3.81 -12.53
N ILE A 157 -7.25 2.61 -12.07
CA ILE A 157 -6.32 1.69 -11.41
C ILE A 157 -5.35 1.15 -12.47
N ARG A 158 -4.06 1.24 -12.20
CA ARG A 158 -3.01 0.72 -13.09
C ARG A 158 -2.34 -0.53 -12.54
N GLY A 159 -2.28 -0.68 -11.23
CA GLY A 159 -1.68 -1.86 -10.64
C GLY A 159 -2.00 -2.03 -9.16
N THR A 160 -1.80 -3.26 -8.71
CA THR A 160 -1.73 -3.61 -7.29
C THR A 160 -0.66 -4.66 -7.12
N SER A 161 0.28 -4.43 -6.20
CA SER A 161 1.25 -5.44 -5.83
C SER A 161 0.59 -6.46 -4.91
N ALA A 162 0.39 -7.69 -5.43
CA ALA A 162 -0.44 -8.69 -4.75
C ALA A 162 0.32 -9.44 -3.66
N GLN A 163 -0.30 -9.57 -2.49
CA GLN A 163 0.11 -10.49 -1.43
C GLN A 163 -0.50 -11.88 -1.62
N SER A 164 0.05 -12.89 -0.92
CA SER A 164 -0.49 -14.24 -0.89
C SER A 164 -0.86 -14.66 0.52
N PRO A 165 -2.09 -14.38 1.00
CA PRO A 165 -2.54 -14.79 2.34
C PRO A 165 -2.43 -16.31 2.56
N ILE A 166 -2.66 -17.10 1.50
CA ILE A 166 -2.54 -18.58 1.56
C ILE A 166 -1.08 -18.98 1.84
N LYS A 167 -0.10 -18.35 1.18
CA LYS A 167 1.32 -18.63 1.42
C LYS A 167 1.72 -18.19 2.83
N LEU A 168 1.32 -17.01 3.25
CA LEU A 168 1.58 -16.50 4.61
C LEU A 168 1.04 -17.46 5.66
N GLY A 169 -0.22 -17.90 5.54
CA GLY A 169 -0.82 -18.86 6.48
C GLY A 169 -0.12 -20.21 6.51
N LYS A 170 0.29 -20.73 5.35
CA LYS A 170 1.05 -22.00 5.28
C LYS A 170 2.41 -21.89 5.94
N GLU A 171 3.16 -20.83 5.68
CA GLU A 171 4.48 -20.63 6.28
C GLU A 171 4.36 -20.38 7.79
N SER A 172 3.35 -19.62 8.24
CA SER A 172 3.07 -19.42 9.67
C SER A 172 2.80 -20.75 10.40
N ALA A 173 1.99 -21.63 9.80
CA ALA A 173 1.73 -22.94 10.39
C ALA A 173 3.00 -23.79 10.47
N LYS A 174 3.85 -23.82 9.42
CA LYS A 174 5.12 -24.57 9.44
C LYS A 174 6.06 -24.06 10.54
N ILE A 175 6.20 -22.74 10.66
CA ILE A 175 7.06 -22.15 11.70
C ILE A 175 6.48 -22.43 13.07
N GLY A 176 5.14 -22.34 13.26
CA GLY A 176 4.50 -22.70 14.51
C GLY A 176 4.82 -24.12 14.96
N PHE A 177 4.77 -25.10 14.05
CA PHE A 177 5.17 -26.48 14.35
C PHE A 177 6.68 -26.65 14.63
N ALA A 178 7.51 -25.77 14.11
CA ALA A 178 8.97 -25.88 14.29
C ALA A 178 9.45 -25.26 15.61
N ILE A 179 8.72 -24.33 16.20
CA ILE A 179 9.09 -23.64 17.45
C ILE A 179 8.39 -24.20 18.71
N LEU A 180 7.43 -25.12 18.52
CA LEU A 180 6.80 -25.91 19.60
C LEU A 180 7.64 -27.13 19.95
#